data_fa78aa83c96b1f1b8ce81d80d5157453
#
_entry.id   fa78aa83c96b1f1b8ce81d80d5157453
#
_cell.length_a   1.000
_cell.length_b   1.000
_cell.length_c   1.000
_cell.angle_alpha   90.00
_cell.angle_beta   90.00
_cell.angle_gamma   90.00
#
_symmetry.space_group_name_H-M   'P 1'
#
loop_
_entity.id
_entity.type
_entity.pdbx_description
1 polymer ?
#
loop_
_entity_poly.entity_id
_entity_poly.type
_entity_poly.pdbx_seq_one_letter_code
_entity_poly.pdbx_strand_id
1 'polypeptide(L)'
;MLNSIKFDKNLVNLNDALLGEFAMKLFDQTMNMLEQGLHISSARNTVISNNIANVDTPNYKSQDVRFKNILNHAIDQRLETIKTHPKHLSFSSDSTNSYNVITNHSTMYSHNGNNVDIDKEMANLAKNQIYYRSLVDRLNCKFNTLQTVIKGGR
;
A
#
# COMPACT_ATOMS: atom_id res chain seq x y z
N MET A 1 5.14 44.52 43.92
CA MET A 1 5.05 44.61 42.47
C MET A 1 5.22 43.21 41.92
N LEU A 2 4.12 42.51 41.71
CA LEU A 2 4.10 41.17 41.12
C LEU A 2 3.67 41.34 39.68
N ASN A 3 4.64 41.26 38.72
CA ASN A 3 4.35 41.23 37.32
C ASN A 3 3.71 39.88 36.97
N SER A 4 2.42 39.93 36.70
CA SER A 4 1.63 38.89 36.12
C SER A 4 2.15 38.56 34.72
N ILE A 5 2.83 37.43 34.59
CA ILE A 5 3.20 36.87 33.28
C ILE A 5 1.87 36.39 32.66
N LYS A 6 1.34 37.19 31.74
CA LYS A 6 0.26 36.75 30.85
C LYS A 6 0.82 35.65 29.95
N PHE A 7 0.56 34.40 30.31
CA PHE A 7 0.75 33.27 29.38
C PHE A 7 -0.12 33.52 28.15
N ASP A 8 0.53 33.63 27.02
CA ASP A 8 -0.11 33.94 25.75
C ASP A 8 -0.91 32.71 25.30
N LYS A 9 -2.23 32.74 25.52
CA LYS A 9 -3.17 31.68 25.12
C LYS A 9 -3.12 31.37 23.63
N ASN A 10 -2.56 32.27 22.82
CA ASN A 10 -2.43 32.08 21.38
C ASN A 10 -1.30 31.11 21.03
N LEU A 11 -0.22 31.04 21.83
CA LEU A 11 0.88 30.08 21.62
C LEU A 11 0.47 28.63 21.91
N VAL A 12 -0.38 28.43 22.92
CA VAL A 12 -0.92 27.09 23.25
C VAL A 12 -1.84 26.59 22.14
N ASN A 13 -2.72 27.46 21.62
CA ASN A 13 -3.64 27.11 20.54
C ASN A 13 -2.93 26.80 19.21
N LEU A 14 -1.82 27.47 18.90
CA LEU A 14 -1.04 27.19 17.68
C LEU A 14 -0.34 25.82 17.75
N ASN A 15 0.21 25.47 18.92
CA ASN A 15 0.87 24.17 19.10
C ASN A 15 -0.13 23.01 19.06
N ASP A 16 -1.32 23.17 19.66
CA ASP A 16 -2.36 22.15 19.62
C ASP A 16 -2.92 21.96 18.21
N ALA A 17 -3.08 23.03 17.44
CA ALA A 17 -3.50 22.95 16.04
C ALA A 17 -2.44 22.28 15.14
N LEU A 18 -1.16 22.63 15.33
CA LEU A 18 -0.03 21.99 14.60
C LEU A 18 0.13 20.51 14.96
N LEU A 19 0.00 20.16 16.24
CA LEU A 19 0.04 18.75 16.69
C LEU A 19 -1.14 17.95 16.15
N GLY A 20 -2.34 18.54 16.08
CA GLY A 20 -3.53 17.93 15.51
C GLY A 20 -3.38 17.69 14.00
N GLU A 21 -2.86 18.65 13.26
CA GLU A 21 -2.62 18.53 11.81
C GLU A 21 -1.52 17.50 11.51
N PHE A 22 -0.45 17.48 12.32
CA PHE A 22 0.64 16.49 12.18
C PHE A 22 0.16 15.08 12.53
N ALA A 23 -0.67 14.92 13.57
CA ALA A 23 -1.28 13.65 13.93
C ALA A 23 -2.23 13.14 12.83
N MET A 24 -3.06 14.01 12.24
CA MET A 24 -3.94 13.63 11.14
C MET A 24 -3.15 13.20 9.89
N LYS A 25 -2.07 13.88 9.52
CA LYS A 25 -1.19 13.47 8.42
C LYS A 25 -0.51 12.12 8.64
N LEU A 26 -0.07 11.85 9.88
CA LEU A 26 0.52 10.54 10.23
C LEU A 26 -0.50 9.40 10.17
N PHE A 27 -1.74 9.65 10.57
CA PHE A 27 -2.82 8.66 10.46
C PHE A 27 -3.18 8.39 9.00
N ASP A 28 -3.30 9.40 8.18
CA ASP A 28 -3.62 9.28 6.76
C ASP A 28 -2.55 8.47 6.01
N GLN A 29 -1.27 8.78 6.20
CA GLN A 29 -0.18 8.08 5.53
C GLN A 29 -0.10 6.60 5.94
N THR A 30 -0.27 6.27 7.23
CA THR A 30 -0.25 4.86 7.68
C THR A 30 -1.47 4.08 7.22
N MET A 31 -2.64 4.70 7.16
CA MET A 31 -3.86 4.09 6.64
C MET A 31 -3.73 3.78 5.15
N ASN A 32 -3.24 4.73 4.36
CA ASN A 32 -2.97 4.54 2.94
C ASN A 32 -1.96 3.41 2.68
N MET A 33 -0.90 3.29 3.49
CA MET A 33 0.06 2.18 3.39
C MET A 33 -0.58 0.83 3.72
N LEU A 34 -1.45 0.75 4.73
CA LEU A 34 -2.17 -0.46 5.09
C LEU A 34 -3.17 -0.86 4.00
N GLU A 35 -3.90 0.09 3.43
CA GLU A 35 -4.81 -0.11 2.31
C GLU A 35 -4.09 -0.65 1.08
N GLN A 36 -2.98 -0.03 0.70
CA GLN A 36 -2.14 -0.52 -0.39
C GLN A 36 -1.61 -1.93 -0.13
N GLY A 37 -1.18 -2.22 1.11
CA GLY A 37 -0.74 -3.55 1.52
C GLY A 37 -1.84 -4.60 1.38
N LEU A 38 -3.06 -4.29 1.80
CA LEU A 38 -4.23 -5.16 1.64
C LEU A 38 -4.56 -5.39 0.17
N HIS A 39 -4.52 -4.34 -0.64
CA HIS A 39 -4.78 -4.44 -2.09
C HIS A 39 -3.77 -5.34 -2.79
N ILE A 40 -2.47 -5.20 -2.47
CA ILE A 40 -1.40 -6.04 -3.01
C ILE A 40 -1.54 -7.49 -2.55
N SER A 41 -1.86 -7.71 -1.27
CA SER A 41 -2.03 -9.05 -0.73
C SER A 41 -3.25 -9.76 -1.35
N SER A 42 -4.33 -9.02 -1.62
CA SER A 42 -5.51 -9.52 -2.35
C SER A 42 -5.16 -9.89 -3.81
N ALA A 43 -4.45 -9.01 -4.51
CA ALA A 43 -3.99 -9.28 -5.87
C ALA A 43 -3.07 -10.50 -5.93
N ARG A 44 -2.14 -10.62 -4.97
CA ARG A 44 -1.26 -11.80 -4.85
C ARG A 44 -2.05 -13.08 -4.61
N ASN A 45 -3.08 -13.04 -3.77
CA ASN A 45 -3.96 -14.19 -3.56
C ASN A 45 -4.62 -14.66 -4.85
N THR A 46 -5.12 -13.74 -5.67
CA THR A 46 -5.71 -14.04 -6.98
C THR A 46 -4.69 -14.67 -7.93
N VAL A 47 -3.47 -14.12 -8.00
CA VAL A 47 -2.41 -14.64 -8.87
C VAL A 47 -1.98 -16.04 -8.44
N ILE A 48 -1.77 -16.29 -7.13
CA ILE A 48 -1.43 -17.62 -6.60
C ILE A 48 -2.55 -18.62 -6.90
N SER A 49 -3.81 -18.24 -6.70
CA SER A 49 -4.95 -19.09 -7.01
C SER A 49 -5.02 -19.45 -8.49
N ASN A 50 -4.72 -18.50 -9.38
CA ASN A 50 -4.64 -18.75 -10.82
C ASN A 50 -3.48 -19.69 -11.18
N ASN A 51 -2.32 -19.54 -10.53
CA ASN A 51 -1.19 -20.46 -10.72
C ASN A 51 -1.54 -21.87 -10.31
N ILE A 52 -2.16 -22.05 -9.14
CA ILE A 52 -2.60 -23.37 -8.64
C ILE A 52 -3.63 -23.99 -9.57
N ALA A 53 -4.63 -23.23 -9.99
CA ALA A 53 -5.68 -23.71 -10.90
C ALA A 53 -5.14 -24.15 -12.26
N ASN A 54 -4.00 -23.64 -12.69
CA ASN A 54 -3.37 -23.93 -13.99
C ASN A 54 -2.12 -24.82 -13.89
N VAL A 55 -1.94 -25.54 -12.78
CA VAL A 55 -0.75 -26.40 -12.58
C VAL A 55 -0.64 -27.50 -13.64
N ASP A 56 -1.77 -28.04 -14.10
CA ASP A 56 -1.81 -29.07 -15.12
C ASP A 56 -1.99 -28.54 -16.56
N THR A 57 -2.12 -27.22 -16.72
CA THR A 57 -2.30 -26.60 -18.03
C THR A 57 -0.98 -26.58 -18.79
N PRO A 58 -0.88 -27.20 -19.99
CA PRO A 58 0.35 -27.21 -20.79
C PRO A 58 0.78 -25.79 -21.18
N ASN A 59 2.09 -25.55 -21.16
CA ASN A 59 2.72 -24.26 -21.50
C ASN A 59 2.31 -23.07 -20.63
N TYR A 60 1.57 -23.27 -19.53
CA TYR A 60 1.26 -22.20 -18.60
C TYR A 60 2.53 -21.68 -17.91
N LYS A 61 2.59 -20.37 -17.73
CA LYS A 61 3.72 -19.71 -17.06
C LYS A 61 3.23 -19.03 -15.79
N SER A 62 3.88 -19.38 -14.67
CA SER A 62 3.55 -18.82 -13.37
C SER A 62 3.66 -17.29 -13.36
N GLN A 63 2.73 -16.66 -12.70
CA GLN A 63 2.69 -15.22 -12.51
C GLN A 63 3.07 -14.88 -11.06
N ASP A 64 3.67 -13.71 -10.86
CA ASP A 64 3.99 -13.16 -9.55
C ASP A 64 3.63 -11.67 -9.51
N VAL A 65 3.31 -11.18 -8.31
CA VAL A 65 3.01 -9.78 -8.07
C VAL A 65 4.25 -9.09 -7.54
N ARG A 66 4.83 -8.18 -8.33
CA ARG A 66 5.92 -7.33 -7.88
C ARG A 66 5.41 -5.95 -7.47
N PHE A 67 5.89 -5.53 -6.31
CA PHE A 67 5.65 -4.19 -5.81
C PHE A 67 6.41 -3.19 -6.69
N LYS A 68 5.67 -2.27 -7.31
CA LYS A 68 6.28 -1.18 -8.08
C LYS A 68 6.98 -0.25 -7.09
N ASN A 69 8.29 -0.13 -7.18
CA ASN A 69 9.08 0.70 -6.27
C ASN A 69 8.50 2.12 -6.20
N ILE A 70 8.15 2.55 -5.01
CA ILE A 70 7.68 3.91 -4.68
C ILE A 70 8.66 4.97 -5.19
N LEU A 71 9.94 4.61 -5.30
CA LEU A 71 11.01 5.47 -5.82
C LEU A 71 10.77 5.88 -7.29
N ASN A 72 10.28 4.96 -8.14
CA ASN A 72 9.97 5.29 -9.53
C ASN A 72 8.76 6.24 -9.61
N HIS A 73 7.79 6.10 -8.73
CA HIS A 73 6.65 7.02 -8.63
C HIS A 73 7.09 8.44 -8.21
N ALA A 74 8.06 8.54 -7.30
CA ALA A 74 8.60 9.83 -6.87
C ALA A 74 9.43 10.51 -7.97
N ILE A 75 10.03 9.74 -8.87
CA ILE A 75 10.77 10.26 -10.02
C ILE A 75 9.80 10.69 -11.13
N ASP A 76 8.77 9.89 -11.42
CA ASP A 76 7.75 10.20 -12.43
C ASP A 76 6.89 11.43 -12.05
N GLN A 77 6.64 11.65 -10.76
CA GLN A 77 5.96 12.86 -10.28
C GLN A 77 6.80 14.14 -10.39
N ARG A 78 8.14 14.01 -10.51
CA ARG A 78 9.02 15.17 -10.73
C ARG A 78 9.13 15.60 -12.19
N LEU A 79 8.63 14.83 -13.13
CA LEU A 79 8.51 15.22 -14.54
C LEU A 79 7.23 16.06 -14.73
N GLU A 80 7.14 17.17 -13.99
CA GLU A 80 6.16 18.21 -14.33
C GLU A 80 6.49 18.77 -15.71
N THR A 81 5.59 18.56 -16.65
CA THR A 81 5.69 19.22 -17.95
C THR A 81 5.62 20.72 -17.78
N ILE A 82 6.64 21.44 -18.25
CA ILE A 82 6.61 22.90 -18.32
C ILE A 82 5.46 23.29 -19.24
N LYS A 83 4.36 23.77 -18.66
CA LYS A 83 3.20 24.24 -19.40
C LYS A 83 3.46 25.66 -19.88
N THR A 84 3.79 25.83 -21.14
CA THR A 84 3.98 27.13 -21.78
C THR A 84 2.69 27.79 -22.21
N HIS A 85 1.54 27.07 -22.19
CA HIS A 85 0.22 27.60 -22.56
C HIS A 85 -0.88 27.01 -21.67
N PRO A 86 -1.93 27.80 -21.28
CA PRO A 86 -3.01 27.34 -20.40
C PRO A 86 -3.84 26.17 -20.94
N LYS A 87 -3.81 25.91 -22.25
CA LYS A 87 -4.51 24.80 -22.92
C LYS A 87 -3.69 23.51 -22.98
N HIS A 88 -2.45 23.50 -22.50
CA HIS A 88 -1.65 22.27 -22.46
C HIS A 88 -2.17 21.33 -21.37
N LEU A 89 -2.52 20.12 -21.78
CA LEU A 89 -2.90 19.05 -20.87
C LEU A 89 -1.64 18.55 -20.13
N SER A 90 -1.76 18.34 -18.83
CA SER A 90 -0.73 17.65 -18.06
C SER A 90 -0.74 16.17 -18.42
N PHE A 91 0.44 15.54 -18.51
CA PHE A 91 0.48 14.08 -18.47
C PHE A 91 -0.03 13.62 -17.10
N SER A 92 -1.27 13.16 -17.04
CA SER A 92 -1.73 12.42 -15.87
C SER A 92 -1.14 11.02 -15.99
N SER A 93 -0.14 10.72 -15.20
CA SER A 93 0.27 9.32 -14.98
C SER A 93 -0.80 8.67 -14.12
N ASP A 94 -1.88 8.25 -14.75
CA ASP A 94 -3.01 7.55 -14.12
C ASP A 94 -2.60 6.08 -13.80
N SER A 95 -1.42 5.91 -13.22
CA SER A 95 -0.98 4.59 -12.76
C SER A 95 -1.39 4.41 -11.30
N THR A 96 -2.69 4.26 -11.08
CA THR A 96 -3.29 3.92 -9.79
C THR A 96 -2.89 2.54 -9.27
N ASN A 97 -2.27 1.70 -10.09
CA ASN A 97 -1.84 0.37 -9.68
C ASN A 97 -0.47 0.40 -9.00
N SER A 98 -0.47 0.18 -7.69
CA SER A 98 0.75 0.07 -6.87
C SER A 98 1.56 -1.21 -7.13
N TYR A 99 1.13 -2.10 -8.03
CA TYR A 99 1.76 -3.38 -8.31
C TYR A 99 1.73 -3.73 -9.80
N ASN A 100 2.70 -4.53 -10.24
CA ASN A 100 2.73 -5.14 -11.56
C ASN A 100 2.68 -6.66 -11.44
N VAL A 101 1.87 -7.31 -12.27
CA VAL A 101 1.88 -8.77 -12.45
C VAL A 101 2.95 -9.09 -13.49
N ILE A 102 3.89 -9.95 -13.13
CA ILE A 102 5.00 -10.38 -14.01
C ILE A 102 4.86 -11.88 -14.25
N THR A 103 4.95 -12.28 -15.50
CA THR A 103 4.99 -13.69 -15.89
C THR A 103 6.43 -14.19 -15.93
N ASN A 104 6.67 -15.33 -15.29
CA ASN A 104 8.00 -15.94 -15.24
C ASN A 104 8.21 -16.88 -16.44
N HIS A 105 9.07 -16.48 -17.37
CA HIS A 105 9.38 -17.27 -18.56
C HIS A 105 10.67 -18.10 -18.45
N SER A 106 11.45 -17.92 -17.37
CA SER A 106 12.84 -18.40 -17.29
C SER A 106 13.00 -19.83 -16.78
N THR A 107 11.93 -20.45 -16.28
CA THR A 107 12.00 -21.79 -15.68
C THR A 107 11.06 -22.77 -16.36
N MET A 108 11.45 -24.04 -16.44
CA MET A 108 10.59 -25.18 -16.79
C MET A 108 10.61 -26.13 -15.58
N TYR A 109 9.42 -26.39 -15.00
CA TYR A 109 9.28 -27.33 -13.90
C TYR A 109 8.79 -28.70 -14.41
N SER A 110 7.90 -28.69 -15.39
CA SER A 110 7.30 -29.87 -15.97
C SER A 110 7.67 -30.05 -17.44
N HIS A 111 7.68 -31.30 -17.92
CA HIS A 111 7.98 -31.67 -19.31
C HIS A 111 6.98 -31.11 -20.33
N ASN A 112 5.78 -30.73 -19.86
CA ASN A 112 4.73 -30.08 -20.66
C ASN A 112 4.93 -28.55 -20.85
N GLY A 113 6.09 -28.01 -20.44
CA GLY A 113 6.39 -26.59 -20.55
C GLY A 113 5.80 -25.71 -19.44
N ASN A 114 5.06 -26.29 -18.50
CA ASN A 114 4.56 -25.59 -17.31
C ASN A 114 5.70 -25.36 -16.32
N ASN A 115 5.67 -24.22 -15.60
CA ASN A 115 6.67 -23.88 -14.57
C ASN A 115 6.05 -23.61 -13.19
N VAL A 116 4.79 -24.01 -12.98
CA VAL A 116 4.13 -23.91 -11.66
C VAL A 116 4.57 -25.08 -10.79
N ASP A 117 5.06 -24.76 -9.59
CA ASP A 117 5.36 -25.69 -8.53
C ASP A 117 4.27 -25.54 -7.46
N ILE A 118 3.42 -26.57 -7.31
CA ILE A 118 2.25 -26.54 -6.42
C ILE A 118 2.67 -26.36 -4.95
N ASP A 119 3.74 -27.01 -4.52
CA ASP A 119 4.20 -26.95 -3.13
C ASP A 119 4.68 -25.53 -2.78
N LYS A 120 5.39 -24.92 -3.72
CA LYS A 120 5.83 -23.52 -3.61
C LYS A 120 4.63 -22.56 -3.60
N GLU A 121 3.67 -22.74 -4.48
CA GLU A 121 2.48 -21.88 -4.53
C GLU A 121 1.61 -22.02 -3.28
N MET A 122 1.45 -23.24 -2.74
CA MET A 122 0.73 -23.47 -1.48
C MET A 122 1.46 -22.82 -0.29
N ALA A 123 2.79 -22.89 -0.25
CA ALA A 123 3.58 -22.18 0.76
C ALA A 123 3.44 -20.66 0.63
N ASN A 124 3.42 -20.14 -0.60
CA ASN A 124 3.19 -18.71 -0.87
C ASN A 124 1.79 -18.28 -0.46
N LEU A 125 0.78 -19.12 -0.71
CA LEU A 125 -0.60 -18.87 -0.28
C LEU A 125 -0.68 -18.75 1.25
N ALA A 126 -0.09 -19.70 1.98
CA ALA A 126 -0.07 -19.68 3.44
C ALA A 126 0.61 -18.42 3.99
N LYS A 127 1.79 -18.06 3.43
CA LYS A 127 2.49 -16.83 3.80
C LYS A 127 1.64 -15.58 3.53
N ASN A 128 0.98 -15.52 2.37
CA ASN A 128 0.14 -14.39 2.00
C ASN A 128 -1.09 -14.25 2.91
N GLN A 129 -1.70 -15.38 3.33
CA GLN A 129 -2.82 -15.37 4.28
C GLN A 129 -2.41 -14.84 5.66
N ILE A 130 -1.23 -15.23 6.17
CA ILE A 130 -0.70 -14.70 7.43
C ILE A 130 -0.45 -13.19 7.31
N TYR A 131 0.15 -12.76 6.21
CA TYR A 131 0.41 -11.36 5.94
C TYR A 131 -0.89 -10.55 5.86
N TYR A 132 -1.88 -11.02 5.11
CA TYR A 132 -3.20 -10.39 5.00
C TYR A 132 -3.87 -10.22 6.37
N ARG A 133 -3.90 -11.29 7.19
CA ARG A 133 -4.47 -11.24 8.55
C ARG A 133 -3.76 -10.20 9.42
N SER A 134 -2.44 -10.16 9.38
CA SER A 134 -1.68 -9.18 10.17
C SER A 134 -1.97 -7.72 9.75
N LEU A 135 -2.21 -7.46 8.45
CA LEU A 135 -2.61 -6.14 7.97
C LEU A 135 -4.02 -5.77 8.46
N VAL A 136 -4.97 -6.74 8.41
CA VAL A 136 -6.34 -6.54 8.93
C VAL A 136 -6.32 -6.24 10.43
N ASP A 137 -5.53 -6.98 11.21
CA ASP A 137 -5.39 -6.76 12.65
C ASP A 137 -4.80 -5.37 12.96
N ARG A 138 -3.80 -4.94 12.20
CA ARG A 138 -3.24 -3.59 12.29
C ARG A 138 -4.28 -2.52 11.98
N LEU A 139 -5.06 -2.71 10.93
CA LEU A 139 -6.10 -1.78 10.54
C LEU A 139 -7.19 -1.67 11.63
N ASN A 140 -7.64 -2.81 12.17
CA ASN A 140 -8.59 -2.86 13.27
C ASN A 140 -8.05 -2.15 14.52
N CYS A 141 -6.78 -2.36 14.85
CA CYS A 141 -6.13 -1.67 15.95
C CYS A 141 -6.15 -0.14 15.76
N LYS A 142 -5.88 0.34 14.54
CA LYS A 142 -5.95 1.77 14.21
C LYS A 142 -7.37 2.32 14.37
N PHE A 143 -8.38 1.61 13.86
CA PHE A 143 -9.78 2.03 14.02
C PHE A 143 -10.21 2.05 15.50
N ASN A 144 -9.82 1.05 16.29
CA ASN A 144 -10.11 1.03 17.72
C ASN A 144 -9.44 2.20 18.45
N THR A 145 -8.22 2.54 18.08
CA THR A 145 -7.52 3.72 18.64
C THR A 145 -8.28 5.00 18.31
N LEU A 146 -8.68 5.18 17.05
CA LEU A 146 -9.50 6.34 16.64
C LEU A 146 -10.82 6.40 17.40
N GLN A 147 -11.52 5.27 17.52
CA GLN A 147 -12.77 5.19 18.26
C GLN A 147 -12.59 5.55 19.75
N THR A 148 -11.51 5.10 20.38
CA THR A 148 -11.20 5.43 21.77
C THR A 148 -10.94 6.92 21.93
N VAL A 149 -10.21 7.54 21.01
CA VAL A 149 -9.96 9.00 21.04
C VAL A 149 -11.25 9.78 20.89
N ILE A 150 -12.10 9.40 19.92
CA ILE A 150 -13.40 10.07 19.67
C ILE A 150 -14.35 9.93 20.87
N LYS A 151 -14.34 8.77 21.56
CA LYS A 151 -15.15 8.53 22.75
C LYS A 151 -14.60 9.17 24.04
N GLY A 152 -13.51 9.95 23.94
CA GLY A 152 -12.92 10.65 25.08
C GLY A 152 -12.06 9.77 26.00
N GLY A 153 -11.48 8.70 25.48
CA GLY A 153 -10.49 7.89 26.18
C GLY A 153 -11.06 6.99 27.31
N ARG A 154 -12.36 6.71 27.27
CA ARG A 154 -13.03 5.80 28.23
C ARG A 154 -13.34 4.47 27.60
#